data_1872443513c28e92401a6b1dfecbdf1a
#
_entry.id   1872443513c28e92401a6b1dfecbdf1a
#
_cell.length_a   1.000
_cell.length_b   1.000
_cell.length_c   1.000
_cell.angle_alpha   90.00
_cell.angle_beta   90.00
_cell.angle_gamma   90.00
#
_symmetry.space_group_name_H-M   'P 1'
#
loop_
_entity.id
_entity.type
_entity.pdbx_description
1 polymer ?
#
loop_
_entity_poly.entity_id
_entity_poly.type
_entity_poly.pdbx_seq_one_letter_code
_entity_poly.pdbx_strand_id
1 'polypeptide(L)'
;MPIESKESMRWLDNLRLSTELTGVPERCVHIGDRESDIYELYCLAEELGTSFLVRSCVDRLAEDGETTIVKVMAAVQSSGTHEVRFRDGQGKSQQAMLSIRYATMTVRPPIGKQKQYRHQELQIIYAEETNPPQDRAPVFWKLITNLPVQTHADAVHKLDWYALRWNIETFFKTLKSGCRIEELRLTTADRLANCIALCCVVAWRVSWLTILRRRSPDSSPAAVFTDIECLLLERSMPERKRHSPRNLDFYITAVARLGGYLDRASDAPPGTTVVWRGFSRLADLVDGARIAQDLS
;
A
#
# COMPACT_ATOMS: atom_id res chain seq x y z
N MET A 1 -30.72 6.59 1.03
CA MET A 1 -30.30 5.87 -0.18
C MET A 1 -29.55 4.62 0.28
N PRO A 2 -29.94 3.41 -0.12
CA PRO A 2 -29.26 2.16 0.24
C PRO A 2 -27.80 2.18 -0.20
N ILE A 3 -26.92 1.42 0.49
CA ILE A 3 -25.48 1.41 0.18
C ILE A 3 -25.21 0.84 -1.22
N GLU A 4 -26.05 -0.11 -1.67
CA GLU A 4 -25.97 -0.80 -2.95
C GLU A 4 -26.10 0.15 -4.16
N SER A 5 -26.68 1.32 -3.95
CA SER A 5 -26.84 2.36 -4.98
C SER A 5 -25.78 3.47 -4.91
N LYS A 6 -24.79 3.32 -4.00
CA LYS A 6 -23.71 4.29 -3.81
C LYS A 6 -22.40 3.79 -4.40
N GLU A 7 -21.59 4.71 -4.86
CA GLU A 7 -20.22 4.41 -5.30
C GLU A 7 -19.38 3.74 -4.21
N SER A 8 -19.70 4.00 -2.94
CA SER A 8 -19.04 3.37 -1.80
C SER A 8 -19.26 1.85 -1.70
N MET A 9 -20.21 1.26 -2.46
CA MET A 9 -20.39 -0.19 -2.54
C MET A 9 -19.11 -0.90 -3.00
N ARG A 10 -18.32 -0.27 -3.86
CA ARG A 10 -17.01 -0.79 -4.32
C ARG A 10 -16.07 -1.19 -3.19
N TRP A 11 -16.12 -0.52 -2.03
CA TRP A 11 -15.29 -0.84 -0.87
C TRP A 11 -15.71 -2.17 -0.24
N LEU A 12 -17.00 -2.42 -0.18
CA LEU A 12 -17.56 -3.68 0.36
C LEU A 12 -17.25 -4.85 -0.59
N ASP A 13 -17.43 -4.64 -1.89
CA ASP A 13 -17.13 -5.66 -2.90
C ASP A 13 -15.65 -6.02 -2.91
N ASN A 14 -14.77 -5.01 -2.83
CA ASN A 14 -13.33 -5.24 -2.75
C ASN A 14 -12.92 -5.97 -1.46
N LEU A 15 -13.56 -5.68 -0.33
CA LEU A 15 -13.30 -6.37 0.92
C LEU A 15 -13.70 -7.85 0.82
N ARG A 16 -14.88 -8.16 0.27
CA ARG A 16 -15.32 -9.54 0.03
C ARG A 16 -14.36 -10.28 -0.91
N LEU A 17 -14.11 -9.71 -2.09
CA LEU A 17 -13.27 -10.34 -3.11
C LEU A 17 -11.84 -10.59 -2.62
N SER A 18 -11.23 -9.62 -1.96
CA SER A 18 -9.85 -9.77 -1.46
C SER A 18 -9.77 -10.79 -0.32
N THR A 19 -10.78 -10.88 0.54
CA THR A 19 -10.87 -11.88 1.62
C THR A 19 -11.05 -13.28 1.02
N GLU A 20 -11.91 -13.43 0.04
CA GLU A 20 -12.14 -14.69 -0.68
C GLU A 20 -10.87 -15.18 -1.41
N LEU A 21 -10.21 -14.28 -2.15
CA LEU A 21 -8.99 -14.61 -2.90
C LEU A 21 -7.83 -15.04 -2.00
N THR A 22 -7.72 -14.50 -0.81
CA THR A 22 -6.65 -14.91 0.13
C THR A 22 -6.95 -16.23 0.84
N GLY A 23 -8.22 -16.58 1.01
CA GLY A 23 -8.67 -17.82 1.66
C GLY A 23 -8.35 -17.94 3.15
N VAL A 24 -7.80 -16.89 3.77
CA VAL A 24 -7.38 -16.82 5.19
C VAL A 24 -7.77 -15.47 5.79
N PRO A 25 -9.08 -15.25 6.04
CA PRO A 25 -9.61 -13.97 6.49
C PRO A 25 -8.90 -13.37 7.70
N GLU A 26 -8.58 -14.20 8.68
CA GLU A 26 -7.94 -13.81 9.95
C GLU A 26 -6.51 -13.26 9.77
N ARG A 27 -5.87 -13.52 8.63
CA ARG A 27 -4.55 -12.99 8.28
C ARG A 27 -4.61 -11.74 7.43
N CYS A 28 -5.81 -11.29 7.05
CA CYS A 28 -6.01 -10.13 6.19
C CYS A 28 -6.28 -8.88 7.03
N VAL A 29 -5.64 -7.79 6.64
CA VAL A 29 -5.93 -6.45 7.16
C VAL A 29 -6.19 -5.51 5.99
N HIS A 30 -7.42 -5.04 5.87
CA HIS A 30 -7.83 -4.12 4.81
C HIS A 30 -7.53 -2.68 5.24
N ILE A 31 -6.57 -2.04 4.59
CA ILE A 31 -6.14 -0.67 4.94
C ILE A 31 -6.79 0.31 3.98
N GLY A 32 -7.56 1.25 4.52
CA GLY A 32 -8.32 2.21 3.73
C GLY A 32 -8.11 3.66 4.14
N ASP A 33 -8.39 4.57 3.21
CA ASP A 33 -8.40 6.00 3.47
C ASP A 33 -9.79 6.49 3.97
N ARG A 34 -10.03 7.80 3.89
CA ARG A 34 -11.27 8.42 4.36
C ARG A 34 -12.52 7.96 3.61
N GLU A 35 -12.39 7.56 2.35
CA GLU A 35 -13.52 7.10 1.54
C GLU A 35 -14.04 5.72 2.01
N SER A 36 -13.18 4.92 2.63
CA SER A 36 -13.52 3.63 3.21
C SER A 36 -14.08 3.72 4.64
N ASP A 37 -14.23 4.94 5.19
CA ASP A 37 -14.83 5.16 6.52
C ASP A 37 -16.36 4.95 6.49
N ILE A 38 -16.77 3.72 6.28
CA ILE A 38 -18.15 3.28 6.06
C ILE A 38 -18.51 2.28 7.15
N TYR A 39 -19.59 2.52 7.88
CA TYR A 39 -20.00 1.64 8.98
C TYR A 39 -20.32 0.22 8.51
N GLU A 40 -20.91 0.09 7.34
CA GLU A 40 -21.20 -1.18 6.69
C GLU A 40 -19.92 -2.00 6.40
N LEU A 41 -18.79 -1.35 6.14
CA LEU A 41 -17.49 -2.02 5.97
C LEU A 41 -17.04 -2.66 7.29
N TYR A 42 -17.26 -1.99 8.42
CA TYR A 42 -16.91 -2.54 9.74
C TYR A 42 -17.73 -3.77 10.05
N CYS A 43 -19.06 -3.71 9.78
CA CYS A 43 -19.96 -4.85 9.96
C CYS A 43 -19.57 -6.02 9.06
N LEU A 44 -19.26 -5.75 7.79
CA LEU A 44 -18.87 -6.77 6.84
C LEU A 44 -17.52 -7.43 7.20
N ALA A 45 -16.57 -6.66 7.72
CA ALA A 45 -15.30 -7.21 8.16
C ALA A 45 -15.47 -8.18 9.35
N GLU A 46 -16.36 -7.85 10.30
CA GLU A 46 -16.75 -8.73 11.40
C GLU A 46 -17.44 -10.02 10.88
N GLU A 47 -18.38 -9.88 9.97
CA GLU A 47 -19.10 -11.01 9.34
C GLU A 47 -18.14 -11.97 8.63
N LEU A 48 -17.15 -11.45 7.90
CA LEU A 48 -16.18 -12.23 7.16
C LEU A 48 -15.00 -12.72 8.03
N GLY A 49 -14.93 -12.33 9.30
CA GLY A 49 -13.82 -12.69 10.19
C GLY A 49 -12.46 -12.09 9.77
N THR A 50 -12.49 -10.94 9.09
CA THR A 50 -11.28 -10.24 8.64
C THR A 50 -11.06 -8.95 9.41
N SER A 51 -9.88 -8.34 9.27
CA SER A 51 -9.52 -7.13 9.97
C SER A 51 -9.44 -5.92 9.04
N PHE A 52 -9.68 -4.74 9.60
CA PHE A 52 -9.53 -3.49 8.87
C PHE A 52 -8.75 -2.44 9.67
N LEU A 53 -8.18 -1.47 8.97
CA LEU A 53 -7.52 -0.28 9.50
C LEU A 53 -7.86 0.90 8.60
N VAL A 54 -8.78 1.76 9.03
CA VAL A 54 -9.36 2.81 8.20
C VAL A 54 -9.08 4.18 8.80
N ARG A 55 -8.78 5.16 7.94
CA ARG A 55 -8.70 6.56 8.38
C ARG A 55 -10.09 7.14 8.52
N SER A 56 -10.45 7.49 9.75
CA SER A 56 -11.77 8.08 10.03
C SER A 56 -11.87 9.54 9.56
N CYS A 57 -13.03 9.88 8.99
CA CYS A 57 -13.42 11.25 8.66
C CYS A 57 -14.77 11.64 9.27
N VAL A 58 -15.53 10.68 9.78
CA VAL A 58 -16.84 10.89 10.40
C VAL A 58 -16.69 10.84 11.91
N ASP A 59 -17.23 11.85 12.63
CA ASP A 59 -17.34 11.82 14.09
C ASP A 59 -18.60 11.06 14.47
N ARG A 60 -18.44 9.77 14.81
CA ARG A 60 -19.55 8.88 15.15
C ARG A 60 -19.92 8.97 16.62
N LEU A 61 -21.19 8.67 16.90
CA LEU A 61 -21.64 8.44 18.27
C LEU A 61 -20.92 7.23 18.87
N ALA A 62 -20.53 7.37 20.12
CA ALA A 62 -19.79 6.38 20.89
C ALA A 62 -20.49 6.08 22.22
N GLU A 63 -20.06 5.02 22.87
CA GLU A 63 -20.51 4.58 24.19
C GLU A 63 -22.04 4.43 24.29
N ASP A 64 -22.68 5.20 25.16
CA ASP A 64 -24.13 5.23 25.34
C ASP A 64 -24.91 5.90 24.19
N GLY A 65 -24.19 6.61 23.30
CA GLY A 65 -24.77 7.36 22.17
C GLY A 65 -25.02 8.84 22.46
N GLU A 66 -24.64 9.33 23.66
CA GLU A 66 -24.73 10.76 24.04
C GLU A 66 -23.42 11.52 23.75
N THR A 67 -22.34 10.77 23.54
CA THR A 67 -21.02 11.32 23.24
C THR A 67 -20.53 10.91 21.84
N THR A 68 -19.44 11.49 21.39
CA THR A 68 -18.81 11.17 20.09
C THR A 68 -17.38 10.69 20.27
N ILE A 69 -16.84 10.01 19.25
CA ILE A 69 -15.45 9.55 19.23
C ILE A 69 -14.49 10.71 19.54
N VAL A 70 -14.70 11.86 18.92
CA VAL A 70 -13.85 13.03 19.11
C VAL A 70 -13.85 13.52 20.57
N LYS A 71 -15.03 13.56 21.19
CA LYS A 71 -15.16 13.99 22.60
C LYS A 71 -14.49 13.01 23.56
N VAL A 72 -14.69 11.70 23.37
CA VAL A 72 -14.01 10.68 24.17
C VAL A 72 -12.50 10.79 24.01
N MET A 73 -12.01 10.83 22.77
CA MET A 73 -10.57 10.91 22.50
C MET A 73 -9.90 12.21 22.97
N ALA A 74 -10.66 13.30 23.12
CA ALA A 74 -10.14 14.55 23.68
C ALA A 74 -9.73 14.40 25.16
N ALA A 75 -10.40 13.51 25.91
CA ALA A 75 -10.11 13.22 27.32
C ALA A 75 -9.00 12.16 27.52
N VAL A 76 -8.62 11.43 26.44
CA VAL A 76 -7.60 10.38 26.53
C VAL A 76 -6.21 11.02 26.56
N GLN A 77 -5.42 10.64 27.56
CA GLN A 77 -4.03 11.11 27.68
C GLN A 77 -3.13 10.47 26.62
N SER A 78 -2.06 11.20 26.22
CA SER A 78 -1.05 10.67 25.33
C SER A 78 -0.33 9.49 25.96
N SER A 79 -0.21 8.40 25.23
CA SER A 79 0.55 7.21 25.63
C SER A 79 2.04 7.31 25.31
N GLY A 80 2.44 8.30 24.50
CA GLY A 80 3.81 8.50 24.03
C GLY A 80 3.87 9.19 22.69
N THR A 81 5.06 9.19 22.10
CA THR A 81 5.32 9.79 20.79
C THR A 81 5.94 8.79 19.82
N HIS A 82 5.75 9.01 18.52
CA HIS A 82 6.35 8.20 17.45
C HIS A 82 6.77 9.09 16.29
N GLU A 83 7.97 8.87 15.76
CA GLU A 83 8.46 9.56 14.57
C GLU A 83 7.94 8.82 13.31
N VAL A 84 7.28 9.56 12.43
CA VAL A 84 6.88 9.06 11.12
C VAL A 84 7.63 9.76 10.00
N ARG A 85 7.98 9.02 8.97
CA ARG A 85 8.60 9.53 7.73
C ARG A 85 7.62 9.37 6.59
N PHE A 86 7.38 10.44 5.87
CA PHE A 86 6.45 10.44 4.74
C PHE A 86 6.96 11.34 3.61
N ARG A 87 6.31 11.26 2.46
CA ARG A 87 6.55 12.20 1.37
C ARG A 87 5.38 13.19 1.30
N ASP A 88 5.70 14.45 1.16
CA ASP A 88 4.69 15.49 0.91
C ASP A 88 4.14 15.44 -0.52
N GLY A 89 3.17 16.30 -0.82
CA GLY A 89 2.55 16.39 -2.15
C GLY A 89 3.53 16.74 -3.29
N GLN A 90 4.73 17.23 -2.96
CA GLN A 90 5.82 17.52 -3.91
C GLN A 90 6.84 16.38 -4.02
N GLY A 91 6.64 15.30 -3.26
CA GLY A 91 7.53 14.14 -3.22
C GLY A 91 8.78 14.31 -2.36
N LYS A 92 8.91 15.41 -1.60
CA LYS A 92 10.00 15.67 -0.68
C LYS A 92 9.82 14.83 0.59
N SER A 93 10.91 14.21 1.07
CA SER A 93 10.90 13.47 2.33
C SER A 93 10.71 14.40 3.50
N GLN A 94 9.75 14.10 4.35
CA GLN A 94 9.39 14.84 5.57
C GLN A 94 9.42 13.90 6.77
N GLN A 95 9.59 14.48 7.95
CA GLN A 95 9.50 13.80 9.24
C GLN A 95 8.51 14.55 10.12
N ALA A 96 7.77 13.81 10.95
CA ALA A 96 6.88 14.38 11.95
C ALA A 96 6.94 13.56 13.24
N MET A 97 6.97 14.22 14.37
CA MET A 97 6.81 13.58 15.67
C MET A 97 5.33 13.63 16.05
N LEU A 98 4.70 12.47 16.19
CA LEU A 98 3.28 12.33 16.48
C LEU A 98 3.08 11.96 17.95
N SER A 99 2.23 12.69 18.66
CA SER A 99 1.66 12.29 19.95
C SER A 99 0.56 11.28 19.72
N ILE A 100 0.59 10.15 20.42
CA ILE A 100 -0.32 9.02 20.19
C ILE A 100 -1.28 8.90 21.36
N ARG A 101 -2.56 8.81 21.05
CA ARG A 101 -3.65 8.46 21.96
C ARG A 101 -4.42 7.29 21.40
N TYR A 102 -4.85 6.35 22.19
CA TYR A 102 -5.71 5.24 21.76
C TYR A 102 -6.67 4.85 22.87
N ALA A 103 -7.83 4.34 22.47
CA ALA A 103 -8.84 3.83 23.35
C ALA A 103 -9.72 2.79 22.65
N THR A 104 -10.20 1.81 23.42
CA THR A 104 -11.31 0.94 23.02
C THR A 104 -12.60 1.65 23.32
N MET A 105 -13.56 1.62 22.40
CA MET A 105 -14.89 2.19 22.64
C MET A 105 -15.98 1.51 21.80
N THR A 106 -17.19 1.57 22.31
CA THR A 106 -18.38 1.17 21.56
C THR A 106 -18.73 2.24 20.54
N VAL A 107 -18.61 1.91 19.25
CA VAL A 107 -18.97 2.80 18.14
C VAL A 107 -20.38 2.48 17.66
N ARG A 108 -21.21 3.52 17.55
CA ARG A 108 -22.63 3.38 17.19
C ARG A 108 -22.84 3.50 15.67
N PRO A 109 -23.83 2.77 15.13
CA PRO A 109 -24.26 2.95 13.75
C PRO A 109 -24.72 4.39 13.48
N PRO A 110 -24.67 4.84 12.20
CA PRO A 110 -25.21 6.13 11.82
C PRO A 110 -26.67 6.31 12.24
N ILE A 111 -27.06 7.55 12.54
CA ILE A 111 -28.46 7.88 12.87
C ILE A 111 -29.37 7.43 11.73
N GLY A 112 -30.45 6.73 12.08
CA GLY A 112 -31.39 6.12 11.13
C GLY A 112 -31.02 4.70 10.68
N LYS A 113 -29.82 4.17 11.01
CA LYS A 113 -29.41 2.79 10.72
C LYS A 113 -29.26 1.90 11.96
N GLN A 114 -29.57 2.41 13.15
CA GLN A 114 -29.40 1.71 14.43
C GLN A 114 -30.26 0.44 14.56
N LYS A 115 -31.39 0.35 13.80
CA LYS A 115 -32.19 -0.86 13.73
C LYS A 115 -31.61 -1.93 12.80
N GLN A 116 -30.76 -1.52 11.87
CA GLN A 116 -30.17 -2.37 10.83
C GLN A 116 -28.82 -2.94 11.25
N TYR A 117 -28.01 -2.14 11.94
CA TYR A 117 -26.67 -2.51 12.36
C TYR A 117 -26.51 -2.50 13.87
N ARG A 118 -25.74 -3.44 14.38
CA ARG A 118 -25.34 -3.48 15.79
C ARG A 118 -24.22 -2.45 16.05
N HIS A 119 -24.09 -2.01 17.31
CA HIS A 119 -22.88 -1.32 17.74
C HIS A 119 -21.68 -2.27 17.71
N GLN A 120 -20.48 -1.71 17.55
CA GLN A 120 -19.24 -2.47 17.50
C GLN A 120 -18.22 -1.94 18.50
N GLU A 121 -17.51 -2.85 19.15
CA GLU A 121 -16.35 -2.49 19.97
C GLU A 121 -15.12 -2.35 19.06
N LEU A 122 -14.61 -1.15 18.95
CA LEU A 122 -13.52 -0.82 18.04
C LEU A 122 -12.40 -0.09 18.77
N GLN A 123 -11.21 -0.19 18.20
CA GLN A 123 -10.03 0.54 18.64
C GLN A 123 -9.91 1.84 17.85
N ILE A 124 -9.72 2.95 18.56
CA ILE A 124 -9.51 4.27 17.97
C ILE A 124 -8.09 4.72 18.28
N ILE A 125 -7.37 5.17 17.26
CA ILE A 125 -6.01 5.67 17.39
C ILE A 125 -5.96 7.08 16.82
N TYR A 126 -5.53 8.04 17.63
CA TYR A 126 -5.23 9.41 17.20
C TYR A 126 -3.73 9.62 17.25
N ALA A 127 -3.16 10.05 16.14
CA ALA A 127 -1.75 10.43 16.02
C ALA A 127 -1.67 11.85 15.47
N GLU A 128 -1.24 12.78 16.30
CA GLU A 128 -1.25 14.22 16.05
C GLU A 128 0.16 14.80 16.16
N GLU A 129 0.56 15.59 15.19
CA GLU A 129 1.89 16.20 15.14
C GLU A 129 2.07 17.22 16.28
N THR A 130 3.13 17.04 17.08
CA THR A 130 3.36 17.83 18.29
C THR A 130 3.87 19.25 18.00
N ASN A 131 4.70 19.41 16.99
CA ASN A 131 5.30 20.69 16.60
C ASN A 131 5.24 20.85 15.08
N PRO A 132 4.07 21.08 14.50
CA PRO A 132 3.92 21.17 13.06
C PRO A 132 4.69 22.39 12.52
N PRO A 133 5.42 22.27 11.42
CA PRO A 133 6.05 23.41 10.76
C PRO A 133 4.98 24.32 10.15
N GLN A 134 5.32 25.60 9.95
CA GLN A 134 4.36 26.61 9.44
C GLN A 134 4.09 26.50 7.93
N ASP A 135 4.97 25.83 7.19
CA ASP A 135 4.95 25.74 5.73
C ASP A 135 4.08 24.60 5.19
N ARG A 136 3.49 23.78 6.06
CA ARG A 136 2.56 22.70 5.68
C ARG A 136 1.49 22.42 6.74
N ALA A 137 0.43 21.77 6.31
CA ALA A 137 -0.59 21.30 7.24
C ALA A 137 -0.02 20.25 8.22
N PRO A 138 -0.45 20.25 9.49
CA PRO A 138 -0.04 19.26 10.47
C PRO A 138 -0.48 17.86 10.08
N VAL A 139 0.33 16.87 10.42
CA VAL A 139 -0.05 15.47 10.27
C VAL A 139 -1.04 15.13 11.38
N PHE A 140 -2.23 14.68 10.98
CA PHE A 140 -3.23 14.18 11.92
C PHE A 140 -3.92 12.96 11.33
N TRP A 141 -3.68 11.80 11.95
CA TRP A 141 -4.31 10.55 11.60
C TRP A 141 -5.31 10.15 12.69
N LYS A 142 -6.54 9.96 12.29
CA LYS A 142 -7.62 9.36 13.09
C LYS A 142 -7.89 8.00 12.48
N LEU A 143 -7.51 6.91 13.16
CA LEU A 143 -7.68 5.56 12.66
C LEU A 143 -8.72 4.82 13.50
N ILE A 144 -9.49 3.96 12.82
CA ILE A 144 -10.45 3.01 13.41
C ILE A 144 -10.07 1.61 12.94
N THR A 145 -10.11 0.64 13.86
CA THR A 145 -9.78 -0.75 13.57
C THR A 145 -10.50 -1.71 14.53
N ASN A 146 -10.74 -2.94 14.08
CA ASN A 146 -11.15 -4.06 14.94
C ASN A 146 -9.97 -4.88 15.47
N LEU A 147 -8.74 -4.49 15.10
CA LEU A 147 -7.52 -5.12 15.63
C LEU A 147 -7.24 -4.65 17.07
N PRO A 148 -6.73 -5.52 17.95
CA PRO A 148 -6.41 -5.13 19.32
C PRO A 148 -5.31 -4.08 19.39
N VAL A 149 -5.50 -3.09 20.28
CA VAL A 149 -4.54 -2.05 20.61
C VAL A 149 -4.53 -1.89 22.14
N GLN A 150 -3.65 -2.58 22.80
CA GLN A 150 -3.55 -2.60 24.27
C GLN A 150 -2.35 -1.82 24.79
N THR A 151 -1.34 -1.63 23.96
CA THR A 151 -0.09 -0.96 24.30
C THR A 151 0.25 0.15 23.31
N HIS A 152 1.15 1.06 23.72
CA HIS A 152 1.72 2.06 22.83
C HIS A 152 2.37 1.41 21.59
N ALA A 153 3.06 0.28 21.77
CA ALA A 153 3.70 -0.46 20.68
C ALA A 153 2.67 -0.98 19.67
N ASP A 154 1.49 -1.43 20.13
CA ASP A 154 0.41 -1.85 19.22
C ASP A 154 -0.11 -0.68 18.39
N ALA A 155 -0.29 0.48 19.01
CA ALA A 155 -0.72 1.69 18.29
C ALA A 155 0.32 2.11 17.24
N VAL A 156 1.61 2.11 17.58
CA VAL A 156 2.72 2.38 16.64
C VAL A 156 2.68 1.40 15.47
N HIS A 157 2.53 0.10 15.73
CA HIS A 157 2.40 -0.92 14.67
C HIS A 157 1.26 -0.61 13.69
N LYS A 158 0.09 -0.17 14.20
CA LYS A 158 -1.05 0.18 13.32
C LYS A 158 -0.75 1.45 12.51
N LEU A 159 -0.04 2.42 13.07
CA LEU A 159 0.40 3.62 12.35
C LEU A 159 1.40 3.26 11.24
N ASP A 160 2.36 2.37 11.50
CA ASP A 160 3.30 1.87 10.51
C ASP A 160 2.59 1.11 9.38
N TRP A 161 1.58 0.29 9.71
CA TRP A 161 0.76 -0.37 8.70
C TRP A 161 -0.04 0.63 7.86
N TYR A 162 -0.63 1.64 8.50
CA TYR A 162 -1.35 2.68 7.77
C TYR A 162 -0.42 3.46 6.81
N ALA A 163 0.82 3.71 7.22
CA ALA A 163 1.81 4.34 6.34
C ALA A 163 2.10 3.51 5.08
N LEU A 164 1.96 2.17 5.12
CA LEU A 164 2.10 1.30 3.95
C LEU A 164 1.01 1.54 2.89
N ARG A 165 -0.13 2.15 3.24
CA ARG A 165 -1.19 2.52 2.29
C ARG A 165 -0.64 3.34 1.11
N TRP A 166 0.39 4.16 1.37
CA TRP A 166 1.04 4.96 0.32
C TRP A 166 1.62 4.13 -0.84
N ASN A 167 1.85 2.84 -0.64
CA ASN A 167 2.34 1.96 -1.71
C ASN A 167 1.36 1.87 -2.88
N ILE A 168 0.06 2.04 -2.66
CA ILE A 168 -0.94 2.06 -3.72
C ILE A 168 -0.74 3.24 -4.69
N GLU A 169 -0.31 4.39 -4.19
CA GLU A 169 -0.03 5.56 -5.04
C GLU A 169 1.19 5.32 -5.93
N THR A 170 2.19 4.60 -5.41
CA THR A 170 3.35 4.17 -6.21
C THR A 170 2.93 3.17 -7.30
N PHE A 171 2.03 2.25 -6.98
CA PHE A 171 1.44 1.32 -7.94
C PHE A 171 0.67 2.06 -9.04
N PHE A 172 -0.23 2.98 -8.71
CA PHE A 172 -0.95 3.78 -9.70
C PHE A 172 -0.01 4.66 -10.53
N LYS A 173 1.05 5.22 -9.93
CA LYS A 173 2.07 5.94 -10.68
C LYS A 173 2.74 5.04 -11.72
N THR A 174 3.03 3.79 -11.39
CA THR A 174 3.59 2.83 -12.35
C THR A 174 2.60 2.52 -13.48
N LEU A 175 1.33 2.33 -13.18
CA LEU A 175 0.28 2.14 -14.18
C LEU A 175 0.17 3.33 -15.13
N LYS A 176 0.09 4.55 -14.59
CA LYS A 176 -0.10 5.77 -15.39
C LYS A 176 1.15 6.14 -16.19
N SER A 177 2.32 6.16 -15.56
CA SER A 177 3.57 6.63 -16.18
C SER A 177 4.36 5.52 -16.87
N GLY A 178 4.28 4.28 -16.39
CA GLY A 178 4.96 3.12 -16.95
C GLY A 178 4.14 2.51 -18.07
N CYS A 179 2.98 1.94 -17.74
CA CYS A 179 2.10 1.26 -18.69
C CYS A 179 1.30 2.23 -19.57
N ARG A 180 1.30 3.53 -19.25
CA ARG A 180 0.56 4.58 -20.00
C ARG A 180 -0.91 4.23 -20.23
N ILE A 181 -1.58 3.69 -19.22
CA ILE A 181 -2.96 3.19 -19.35
C ILE A 181 -3.94 4.29 -19.81
N GLU A 182 -3.66 5.57 -19.53
CA GLU A 182 -4.48 6.70 -19.95
C GLU A 182 -4.33 7.03 -21.45
N GLU A 183 -3.27 6.51 -22.11
CA GLU A 183 -3.00 6.69 -23.54
C GLU A 183 -3.53 5.52 -24.41
N LEU A 184 -4.04 4.46 -23.77
CA LEU A 184 -4.53 3.28 -24.50
C LEU A 184 -5.71 3.64 -25.41
N ARG A 185 -5.65 3.17 -26.67
CA ARG A 185 -6.67 3.39 -27.70
C ARG A 185 -7.17 2.05 -28.22
N LEU A 186 -7.95 1.36 -27.38
CA LEU A 186 -8.53 0.06 -27.74
C LEU A 186 -10.00 0.21 -28.12
N THR A 187 -10.43 -0.58 -29.08
CA THR A 187 -11.73 -0.43 -29.76
C THR A 187 -12.93 -0.91 -28.94
N THR A 188 -12.70 -1.76 -27.94
CA THR A 188 -13.78 -2.32 -27.09
C THR A 188 -13.42 -2.22 -25.61
N ALA A 189 -14.45 -2.13 -24.76
CA ALA A 189 -14.30 -2.10 -23.32
C ALA A 189 -13.60 -3.36 -22.78
N ASP A 190 -13.94 -4.53 -23.31
CA ASP A 190 -13.34 -5.82 -22.90
C ASP A 190 -11.84 -5.88 -23.20
N ARG A 191 -11.43 -5.43 -24.39
CA ARG A 191 -10.00 -5.34 -24.73
C ARG A 191 -9.25 -4.38 -23.82
N LEU A 192 -9.88 -3.24 -23.52
CA LEU A 192 -9.30 -2.26 -22.60
C LEU A 192 -9.17 -2.85 -21.18
N ALA A 193 -10.22 -3.51 -20.68
CA ALA A 193 -10.20 -4.16 -19.37
C ALA A 193 -9.10 -5.23 -19.27
N ASN A 194 -8.98 -6.10 -20.28
CA ASN A 194 -7.95 -7.14 -20.34
C ASN A 194 -6.54 -6.54 -20.38
N CYS A 195 -6.34 -5.48 -21.18
CA CYS A 195 -5.05 -4.79 -21.25
C CYS A 195 -4.70 -4.15 -19.91
N ILE A 196 -5.64 -3.46 -19.25
CA ILE A 196 -5.44 -2.87 -17.92
C ILE A 196 -5.11 -3.97 -16.88
N ALA A 197 -5.79 -5.12 -16.94
CA ALA A 197 -5.49 -6.23 -16.02
C ALA A 197 -4.05 -6.74 -16.17
N LEU A 198 -3.56 -6.90 -17.40
CA LEU A 198 -2.15 -7.24 -17.66
C LEU A 198 -1.20 -6.15 -17.14
N CYS A 199 -1.52 -4.88 -17.40
CA CYS A 199 -0.74 -3.76 -16.87
C CYS A 199 -0.71 -3.75 -15.33
N CYS A 200 -1.82 -4.12 -14.66
CA CYS A 200 -1.87 -4.25 -13.21
C CYS A 200 -0.90 -5.31 -12.68
N VAL A 201 -0.84 -6.49 -13.32
CA VAL A 201 0.12 -7.55 -12.94
C VAL A 201 1.56 -7.06 -13.05
N VAL A 202 1.89 -6.36 -14.13
CA VAL A 202 3.24 -5.82 -14.33
C VAL A 202 3.56 -4.71 -13.33
N ALA A 203 2.63 -3.78 -13.11
CA ALA A 203 2.81 -2.69 -12.13
C ALA A 203 2.96 -3.24 -10.70
N TRP A 204 2.20 -4.30 -10.37
CA TRP A 204 2.34 -5.00 -9.09
C TRP A 204 3.74 -5.63 -8.96
N ARG A 205 4.23 -6.35 -9.98
CA ARG A 205 5.58 -6.94 -9.99
C ARG A 205 6.65 -5.88 -9.73
N VAL A 206 6.60 -4.76 -10.43
CA VAL A 206 7.57 -3.65 -10.26
C VAL A 206 7.50 -3.06 -8.85
N SER A 207 6.31 -2.82 -8.32
CA SER A 207 6.11 -2.29 -6.98
C SER A 207 6.61 -3.25 -5.91
N TRP A 208 6.27 -4.54 -6.05
CA TRP A 208 6.70 -5.61 -5.15
C TRP A 208 8.23 -5.74 -5.10
N LEU A 209 8.90 -5.71 -6.23
CA LEU A 209 10.36 -5.74 -6.32
C LEU A 209 11.02 -4.55 -5.63
N THR A 210 10.42 -3.37 -5.78
CA THR A 210 10.91 -2.17 -5.10
C THR A 210 10.81 -2.30 -3.57
N ILE A 211 9.76 -2.95 -3.08
CA ILE A 211 9.57 -3.25 -1.65
C ILE A 211 10.56 -4.32 -1.17
N LEU A 212 10.69 -5.42 -1.92
CA LEU A 212 11.62 -6.51 -1.59
C LEU A 212 13.07 -6.02 -1.52
N ARG A 213 13.50 -5.21 -2.46
CA ARG A 213 14.82 -4.61 -2.44
C ARG A 213 15.12 -3.86 -1.14
N ARG A 214 14.12 -3.14 -0.61
CA ARG A 214 14.28 -2.35 0.62
C ARG A 214 14.27 -3.21 1.88
N ARG A 215 13.50 -4.30 1.89
CA ARG A 215 13.30 -5.15 3.07
C ARG A 215 14.24 -6.32 3.16
N SER A 216 14.62 -6.88 2.02
CA SER A 216 15.38 -8.12 1.92
C SER A 216 16.36 -8.09 0.75
N PRO A 217 17.30 -7.09 0.70
CA PRO A 217 18.21 -6.91 -0.43
C PRO A 217 19.12 -8.13 -0.67
N ASP A 218 19.44 -8.85 0.39
CA ASP A 218 20.36 -9.99 0.37
C ASP A 218 19.69 -11.34 0.04
N SER A 219 18.36 -11.34 -0.18
CA SER A 219 17.64 -12.57 -0.53
C SER A 219 18.06 -13.15 -1.87
N SER A 220 17.72 -14.44 -2.06
CA SER A 220 17.92 -15.13 -3.34
C SER A 220 17.07 -14.50 -4.44
N PRO A 221 17.60 -14.32 -5.66
CA PRO A 221 16.84 -13.85 -6.82
C PRO A 221 15.83 -14.86 -7.34
N ALA A 222 15.96 -16.15 -7.01
CA ALA A 222 15.15 -17.25 -7.56
C ALA A 222 13.64 -17.12 -7.31
N ALA A 223 13.22 -16.36 -6.27
CA ALA A 223 11.81 -16.07 -6.02
C ALA A 223 11.19 -15.08 -7.03
N VAL A 224 12.03 -14.41 -7.83
CA VAL A 224 11.63 -13.25 -8.64
C VAL A 224 12.04 -13.37 -10.09
N PHE A 225 13.22 -13.93 -10.34
CA PHE A 225 13.85 -14.03 -11.66
C PHE A 225 14.04 -15.50 -12.06
N THR A 226 13.82 -15.79 -13.33
CA THR A 226 14.16 -17.08 -13.93
C THR A 226 15.65 -17.18 -14.19
N ASP A 227 16.18 -18.39 -14.40
CA ASP A 227 17.61 -18.63 -14.66
C ASP A 227 18.10 -17.86 -15.92
N ILE A 228 17.28 -17.82 -16.97
CA ILE A 228 17.61 -17.08 -18.20
C ILE A 228 17.65 -15.57 -17.95
N GLU A 229 16.71 -15.02 -17.17
CA GLU A 229 16.75 -13.61 -16.77
C GLU A 229 18.00 -13.31 -15.95
N CYS A 230 18.35 -14.15 -14.99
CA CYS A 230 19.57 -14.01 -14.19
C CYS A 230 20.82 -14.00 -15.08
N LEU A 231 20.95 -14.95 -16.00
CA LEU A 231 22.09 -15.05 -16.91
C LEU A 231 22.24 -13.81 -17.79
N LEU A 232 21.13 -13.33 -18.36
CA LEU A 232 21.14 -12.15 -19.23
C LEU A 232 21.49 -10.87 -18.45
N LEU A 233 20.94 -10.73 -17.24
CA LEU A 233 21.25 -9.61 -16.35
C LEU A 233 22.71 -9.60 -15.93
N GLU A 234 23.31 -10.75 -15.61
CA GLU A 234 24.73 -10.86 -15.27
C GLU A 234 25.63 -10.44 -16.45
N ARG A 235 25.29 -10.92 -17.65
CA ARG A 235 26.03 -10.53 -18.86
C ARG A 235 25.89 -9.05 -19.20
N SER A 236 24.79 -8.41 -18.85
CA SER A 236 24.54 -6.98 -19.07
C SER A 236 25.32 -6.08 -18.11
N MET A 237 25.81 -6.62 -16.99
CA MET A 237 26.54 -5.84 -15.99
C MET A 237 27.98 -5.56 -16.40
N PRO A 238 28.51 -4.35 -16.11
CA PRO A 238 29.91 -4.01 -16.32
C PRO A 238 30.84 -4.97 -15.56
N GLU A 239 31.99 -5.30 -16.13
CA GLU A 239 32.98 -6.22 -15.55
C GLU A 239 33.30 -5.92 -14.09
N ARG A 240 33.54 -4.64 -13.76
CA ARG A 240 33.82 -4.19 -12.39
C ARG A 240 32.75 -4.58 -11.36
N LYS A 241 31.52 -4.84 -11.78
CA LYS A 241 30.38 -5.21 -10.92
C LYS A 241 30.02 -6.69 -11.02
N ARG A 242 30.65 -7.47 -11.90
CA ARG A 242 30.40 -8.90 -12.05
C ARG A 242 30.84 -9.73 -10.84
N HIS A 243 31.70 -9.17 -10.00
CA HIS A 243 32.16 -9.80 -8.75
C HIS A 243 31.31 -9.49 -7.52
N SER A 244 30.27 -8.67 -7.66
CA SER A 244 29.33 -8.35 -6.57
C SER A 244 28.52 -9.60 -6.19
N PRO A 245 28.06 -9.69 -4.91
CA PRO A 245 27.17 -10.78 -4.48
C PRO A 245 25.97 -10.95 -5.39
N ARG A 246 25.60 -12.18 -5.73
CA ARG A 246 24.45 -12.51 -6.59
C ARG A 246 23.15 -12.55 -5.76
N ASN A 247 22.86 -11.45 -5.07
CA ASN A 247 21.67 -11.26 -4.28
C ASN A 247 20.60 -10.47 -5.04
N LEU A 248 19.43 -10.32 -4.45
CA LEU A 248 18.30 -9.65 -5.06
C LEU A 248 18.60 -8.19 -5.44
N ASP A 249 19.36 -7.46 -4.60
CA ASP A 249 19.77 -6.07 -4.89
C ASP A 249 20.59 -5.95 -6.16
N PHE A 250 21.52 -6.89 -6.40
CA PHE A 250 22.31 -6.94 -7.63
C PHE A 250 21.42 -7.05 -8.86
N TYR A 251 20.46 -7.99 -8.88
CA TYR A 251 19.61 -8.21 -10.06
C TYR A 251 18.62 -7.08 -10.30
N ILE A 252 18.04 -6.51 -9.24
CA ILE A 252 17.15 -5.34 -9.38
C ILE A 252 17.96 -4.12 -9.88
N THR A 253 19.21 -3.95 -9.44
CA THR A 253 20.10 -2.92 -9.96
C THR A 253 20.43 -3.17 -11.42
N ALA A 254 20.67 -4.41 -11.83
CA ALA A 254 20.92 -4.77 -13.23
C ALA A 254 19.70 -4.45 -14.11
N VAL A 255 18.48 -4.80 -13.67
CA VAL A 255 17.24 -4.42 -14.34
C VAL A 255 17.13 -2.89 -14.47
N ALA A 256 17.34 -2.16 -13.38
CA ALA A 256 17.26 -0.70 -13.41
C ALA A 256 18.27 -0.08 -14.39
N ARG A 257 19.46 -0.65 -14.50
CA ARG A 257 20.50 -0.22 -15.47
C ARG A 257 20.05 -0.44 -16.92
N LEU A 258 19.43 -1.56 -17.23
CA LEU A 258 18.78 -1.75 -18.53
C LEU A 258 17.75 -0.64 -18.80
N GLY A 259 17.09 -0.14 -17.77
CA GLY A 259 16.13 0.97 -17.85
C GLY A 259 16.73 2.37 -17.88
N GLY A 260 18.08 2.48 -17.84
CA GLY A 260 18.78 3.76 -17.89
C GLY A 260 19.25 4.30 -16.54
N TYR A 261 19.21 3.52 -15.47
CA TYR A 261 19.80 3.87 -14.19
C TYR A 261 21.33 3.85 -14.28
N LEU A 262 22.01 4.90 -13.84
CA LEU A 262 23.46 5.03 -13.99
C LEU A 262 24.23 4.33 -12.86
N ASP A 263 23.62 4.17 -11.70
CA ASP A 263 24.19 3.49 -10.53
C ASP A 263 25.52 4.12 -10.07
N ARG A 264 25.50 5.46 -9.95
CA ARG A 264 26.63 6.23 -9.39
C ARG A 264 26.54 6.21 -7.87
N ALA A 265 27.65 6.42 -7.18
CA ALA A 265 27.69 6.45 -5.71
C ALA A 265 26.76 7.52 -5.08
N SER A 266 26.50 8.61 -5.82
CA SER A 266 25.60 9.69 -5.40
C SER A 266 24.14 9.48 -5.78
N ASP A 267 23.83 8.45 -6.59
CA ASP A 267 22.48 8.23 -7.07
C ASP A 267 21.59 7.67 -5.94
N ALA A 268 20.38 8.21 -5.83
CA ALA A 268 19.35 7.58 -5.01
C ALA A 268 18.98 6.19 -5.55
N PRO A 269 18.46 5.27 -4.74
CA PRO A 269 17.98 3.97 -5.22
C PRO A 269 17.06 4.10 -6.42
N PRO A 270 17.13 3.18 -7.42
CA PRO A 270 16.35 3.28 -8.65
C PRO A 270 14.85 3.33 -8.35
N GLY A 271 14.17 4.28 -8.99
CA GLY A 271 12.73 4.42 -8.93
C GLY A 271 11.99 3.43 -9.83
N THR A 272 10.68 3.30 -9.63
CA THR A 272 9.81 2.36 -10.35
C THR A 272 9.85 2.55 -11.87
N THR A 273 10.02 3.78 -12.36
CA THR A 273 10.06 4.08 -13.81
C THR A 273 11.26 3.43 -14.51
N VAL A 274 12.46 3.50 -13.91
CA VAL A 274 13.64 2.86 -14.52
C VAL A 274 13.60 1.35 -14.38
N VAL A 275 13.04 0.84 -13.28
CA VAL A 275 12.83 -0.60 -13.10
C VAL A 275 11.83 -1.12 -14.15
N TRP A 276 10.70 -0.44 -14.37
CA TRP A 276 9.75 -0.75 -15.42
C TRP A 276 10.41 -0.83 -16.81
N ARG A 277 11.11 0.23 -17.21
CA ARG A 277 11.82 0.27 -18.52
C ARG A 277 12.85 -0.86 -18.65
N GLY A 278 13.49 -1.19 -17.54
CA GLY A 278 14.45 -2.28 -17.48
C GLY A 278 13.80 -3.63 -17.70
N PHE A 279 12.63 -3.88 -17.11
CA PHE A 279 11.87 -5.12 -17.34
C PHE A 279 11.39 -5.26 -18.78
N SER A 280 10.91 -4.19 -19.40
CA SER A 280 10.53 -4.22 -20.81
C SER A 280 11.71 -4.67 -21.68
N ARG A 281 12.91 -4.06 -21.47
CA ARG A 281 14.12 -4.46 -22.20
C ARG A 281 14.61 -5.87 -21.86
N LEU A 282 14.42 -6.31 -20.61
CA LEU A 282 14.77 -7.68 -20.22
C LEU A 282 13.87 -8.70 -20.94
N ALA A 283 12.57 -8.41 -21.08
CA ALA A 283 11.66 -9.24 -21.84
C ALA A 283 12.11 -9.37 -23.31
N ASP A 284 12.46 -8.26 -23.96
CA ASP A 284 12.99 -8.27 -25.35
C ASP A 284 14.27 -9.11 -25.45
N LEU A 285 15.18 -9.04 -24.45
CA LEU A 285 16.40 -9.84 -24.42
C LEU A 285 16.11 -11.35 -24.24
N VAL A 286 15.14 -11.69 -23.39
CA VAL A 286 14.72 -13.08 -23.16
C VAL A 286 14.11 -13.67 -24.42
N ASP A 287 13.26 -12.92 -25.11
CA ASP A 287 12.64 -13.36 -26.37
C ASP A 287 13.70 -13.53 -27.46
N GLY A 288 14.64 -12.59 -27.57
CA GLY A 288 15.77 -12.73 -28.50
C GLY A 288 16.65 -13.95 -28.22
N ALA A 289 16.90 -14.26 -26.94
CA ALA A 289 17.67 -15.43 -26.53
C ALA A 289 16.95 -16.76 -26.88
N ARG A 290 15.62 -16.81 -26.69
CA ARG A 290 14.79 -17.97 -27.06
C ARG A 290 14.80 -18.20 -28.55
N ILE A 291 14.58 -17.16 -29.35
CA ILE A 291 14.64 -17.24 -30.83
C ILE A 291 16.00 -17.76 -31.28
N ALA A 292 17.11 -17.29 -30.69
CA ALA A 292 18.45 -17.75 -31.03
C ALA A 292 18.68 -19.23 -30.68
N GLN A 293 18.07 -19.74 -29.60
CA GLN A 293 18.12 -21.16 -29.26
C GLN A 293 17.32 -22.05 -30.22
N ASP A 294 16.17 -21.55 -30.70
CA ASP A 294 15.32 -22.28 -31.65
C ASP A 294 15.94 -22.32 -33.07
N LEU A 295 16.92 -21.44 -33.36
CA LEU A 295 17.61 -21.38 -34.65
C LEU A 295 18.95 -22.15 -34.65
N SER A 296 19.39 -22.66 -33.52
CA SER A 296 20.64 -23.41 -33.35
C SER A 296 20.41 -24.91 -33.23
#